data_ddce96fa555c27f3f47edc26c7cccde0
#
_entry.id   ddce96fa555c27f3f47edc26c7cccde0
#
_cell.length_a   1.000
_cell.length_b   1.000
_cell.length_c   1.000
_cell.angle_alpha   90.00
_cell.angle_beta   90.00
_cell.angle_gamma   90.00
#
_symmetry.space_group_name_H-M   'P 1'
#
loop_
_entity.id
_entity.type
_entity.pdbx_description
1 polymer ?
#
loop_
_entity_poly.entity_id
_entity_poly.type
_entity_poly.pdbx_seq_one_letter_code
_entity_poly.pdbx_strand_id
1 'polypeptide(L)'
;HYPLRRQRQMCIRDRAITGPNGCGKSSVLAMLAGRLSAVAGACRVEVPLAYLDQQLSCLPAAQSALEHLRRCNHGLPEALARTRLMHLGLDAHRALLPCARLSGGERLKLALAGVIDSEPASPLLLLDEPDNHIDLDSLLAVEAMLRDYRGALIVVSHDAAFIEALAITDRLQWTAQGWQYERA
;
A
#
# COMPACT_ATOMS: atom_id res chain seq x y z
N HIS A 1 -11.06 -24.57 -2.31
CA HIS A 1 -10.77 -24.21 -3.71
C HIS A 1 -9.55 -23.27 -3.76
N TYR A 2 -8.40 -23.80 -4.15
CA TYR A 2 -7.12 -23.08 -4.21
C TYR A 2 -6.54 -23.04 -5.65
N PRO A 3 -7.08 -22.25 -6.58
CA PRO A 3 -6.35 -22.01 -7.84
C PRO A 3 -5.63 -20.64 -7.89
N LEU A 4 -5.96 -19.67 -7.02
CA LEU A 4 -5.48 -18.28 -7.18
C LEU A 4 -4.04 -18.05 -6.71
N ARG A 5 -3.51 -18.87 -5.80
CA ARG A 5 -2.14 -18.76 -5.30
C ARG A 5 -1.06 -19.04 -6.36
N ARG A 6 -1.35 -19.84 -7.38
CA ARG A 6 -0.38 -20.17 -8.44
C ARG A 6 -0.18 -19.06 -9.47
N GLN A 7 -1.18 -18.20 -9.71
CA GLN A 7 -1.04 -17.11 -10.69
C GLN A 7 -0.22 -15.93 -10.16
N ARG A 8 -0.21 -15.69 -8.82
CA ARG A 8 0.59 -14.64 -8.20
C ARG A 8 2.10 -14.93 -8.27
N GLN A 9 2.50 -16.20 -8.35
CA GLN A 9 3.91 -16.61 -8.38
C GLN A 9 4.61 -16.46 -9.75
N MET A 10 3.89 -16.16 -10.82
CA MET A 10 4.49 -16.28 -12.16
C MET A 10 5.12 -15.02 -12.73
N CYS A 11 4.83 -13.79 -12.27
CA CYS A 11 5.36 -12.60 -12.92
C CYS A 11 5.76 -11.41 -12.02
N ILE A 12 5.38 -11.34 -10.73
CA ILE A 12 5.58 -10.14 -9.92
C ILE A 12 6.20 -10.54 -8.58
N ARG A 13 7.39 -9.98 -8.27
CA ARG A 13 8.08 -10.24 -7.02
C ARG A 13 7.78 -9.14 -6.03
N ASP A 14 7.08 -9.51 -4.97
CA ASP A 14 6.88 -8.65 -3.82
C ASP A 14 8.21 -8.51 -3.06
N ARG A 15 8.53 -7.32 -2.58
CA ARG A 15 9.78 -7.02 -1.89
C ARG A 15 9.53 -6.29 -0.59
N ALA A 16 10.28 -6.67 0.44
CA ALA A 16 10.36 -5.92 1.68
C ALA A 16 11.67 -5.11 1.72
N ILE A 17 11.59 -3.87 2.19
CA ILE A 17 12.76 -3.03 2.48
C ILE A 17 12.86 -2.94 4.00
N THR A 18 13.98 -3.42 4.55
CA THR A 18 14.21 -3.52 5.99
C THR A 18 15.52 -2.83 6.39
N GLY A 19 15.60 -2.39 7.64
CA GLY A 19 16.79 -1.75 8.18
C GLY A 19 16.46 -0.79 9.32
N PRO A 20 17.45 -0.26 10.06
CA PRO A 20 17.24 0.64 11.18
C PRO A 20 16.57 1.95 10.75
N ASN A 21 16.03 2.69 11.73
CA ASN A 21 15.47 4.02 11.46
C ASN A 21 16.58 4.96 10.94
N GLY A 22 16.23 5.79 9.98
CA GLY A 22 17.17 6.76 9.39
C GLY A 22 18.14 6.19 8.32
N CYS A 23 18.11 4.89 8.01
CA CYS A 23 18.97 4.33 6.95
C CYS A 23 18.52 4.68 5.51
N GLY A 24 17.39 5.38 5.35
CA GLY A 24 16.92 5.86 4.05
C GLY A 24 15.87 5.00 3.36
N LYS A 25 15.13 4.13 4.09
CA LYS A 25 14.06 3.29 3.52
C LYS A 25 13.00 4.10 2.77
N SER A 26 12.42 5.11 3.43
CA SER A 26 11.44 6.01 2.82
C SER A 26 12.03 6.81 1.66
N SER A 27 13.34 7.14 1.71
CA SER A 27 14.03 7.82 0.61
C SER A 27 14.13 6.91 -0.62
N VAL A 28 14.35 5.62 -0.44
CA VAL A 28 14.32 4.62 -1.54
C VAL A 28 12.93 4.58 -2.16
N LEU A 29 11.86 4.50 -1.36
CA LEU A 29 10.48 4.54 -1.89
C LEU A 29 10.18 5.86 -2.61
N ALA A 30 10.62 7.00 -2.04
CA ALA A 30 10.42 8.32 -2.65
C ALA A 30 11.18 8.46 -3.99
N MET A 31 12.37 7.85 -4.12
CA MET A 31 13.09 7.78 -5.41
C MET A 31 12.35 6.91 -6.42
N LEU A 32 11.85 5.74 -6.03
CA LEU A 32 11.05 4.88 -6.89
C LEU A 32 9.76 5.57 -7.33
N ALA A 33 9.14 6.36 -6.45
CA ALA A 33 7.96 7.17 -6.74
C ALA A 33 8.25 8.43 -7.58
N GLY A 34 9.51 8.70 -7.93
CA GLY A 34 9.89 9.91 -8.66
C GLY A 34 9.79 11.21 -7.86
N ARG A 35 9.59 11.12 -6.52
CA ARG A 35 9.50 12.29 -5.62
C ARG A 35 10.87 12.79 -5.16
N LEU A 36 11.90 11.97 -5.31
CA LEU A 36 13.28 12.28 -4.93
C LEU A 36 14.23 11.87 -6.07
N SER A 37 15.16 12.74 -6.44
CA SER A 37 16.17 12.42 -7.44
C SER A 37 17.35 11.68 -6.80
N ALA A 38 17.92 10.70 -7.52
CA ALA A 38 19.14 10.05 -7.10
C ALA A 38 20.33 11.04 -7.18
N VAL A 39 21.19 11.04 -6.16
CA VAL A 39 22.41 11.88 -6.12
C VAL A 39 23.43 11.38 -7.16
N ALA A 40 23.45 10.07 -7.41
CA ALA A 40 24.30 9.46 -8.43
C ALA A 40 23.59 8.23 -9.01
N GLY A 41 23.92 7.86 -10.24
CA GLY A 41 23.28 6.75 -10.92
C GLY A 41 21.95 7.13 -11.54
N ALA A 42 21.09 6.12 -11.80
CA ALA A 42 19.75 6.31 -12.35
C ALA A 42 18.75 5.39 -11.65
N CYS A 43 17.58 5.93 -11.33
CA CYS A 43 16.42 5.18 -10.90
C CYS A 43 15.34 5.29 -11.97
N ARG A 44 14.85 4.16 -12.48
CA ARG A 44 13.80 4.15 -13.50
C ARG A 44 12.71 3.16 -13.08
N VAL A 45 11.47 3.60 -13.12
CA VAL A 45 10.28 2.77 -12.98
C VAL A 45 9.46 2.97 -14.25
N GLU A 46 9.25 1.92 -15.01
CA GLU A 46 8.63 1.96 -16.34
C GLU A 46 7.14 1.63 -16.32
N VAL A 47 6.57 1.47 -15.13
CA VAL A 47 5.15 1.13 -14.93
C VAL A 47 4.47 2.20 -14.09
N PRO A 48 3.16 2.43 -14.27
CA PRO A 48 2.39 3.23 -13.33
C PRO A 48 2.51 2.67 -11.92
N LEU A 49 2.59 3.53 -10.93
CA LEU A 49 2.68 3.13 -9.53
C LEU A 49 1.76 3.95 -8.63
N ALA A 50 1.34 3.34 -7.54
CA ALA A 50 0.74 4.02 -6.40
C ALA A 50 1.73 4.05 -5.24
N TYR A 51 1.85 5.17 -4.57
CA TYR A 51 2.69 5.32 -3.38
C TYR A 51 1.86 5.78 -2.21
N LEU A 52 1.71 4.93 -1.22
CA LEU A 52 1.10 5.22 0.06
C LEU A 52 2.22 5.51 1.06
N ASP A 53 2.48 6.79 1.26
CA ASP A 53 3.44 7.27 2.24
C ASP A 53 2.87 7.17 3.67
N GLN A 54 3.70 7.28 4.68
CA GLN A 54 3.34 7.16 6.09
C GLN A 54 2.21 8.12 6.51
N GLN A 55 2.08 9.28 5.85
CA GLN A 55 1.03 10.25 6.13
C GLN A 55 -0.25 10.02 5.32
N LEU A 56 -0.23 9.09 4.34
CA LEU A 56 -1.30 8.85 3.37
C LEU A 56 -1.70 10.14 2.65
N SER A 57 -0.69 10.87 2.12
CA SER A 57 -0.88 12.16 1.44
C SER A 57 -1.75 12.07 0.18
N CYS A 58 -2.00 10.87 -0.33
CA CYS A 58 -2.94 10.61 -1.42
C CYS A 58 -4.41 10.83 -1.03
N LEU A 59 -4.72 10.84 0.30
CA LEU A 59 -6.06 11.09 0.81
C LEU A 59 -6.27 12.60 1.06
N PRO A 60 -7.11 13.29 0.28
CA PRO A 60 -7.42 14.68 0.55
C PRO A 60 -8.18 14.82 1.87
N ALA A 61 -7.65 15.61 2.78
CA ALA A 61 -8.15 15.74 4.14
C ALA A 61 -9.64 16.17 4.21
N ALA A 62 -10.08 17.04 3.28
CA ALA A 62 -11.42 17.60 3.24
C ALA A 62 -12.45 16.73 2.49
N GLN A 63 -12.00 15.78 1.65
CA GLN A 63 -12.92 14.90 0.92
C GLN A 63 -13.44 13.79 1.84
N SER A 64 -14.67 13.35 1.59
CA SER A 64 -15.24 12.17 2.24
C SER A 64 -14.66 10.88 1.67
N ALA A 65 -14.77 9.78 2.45
CA ALA A 65 -14.34 8.46 2.00
C ALA A 65 -15.05 8.04 0.70
N LEU A 66 -16.35 8.34 0.60
CA LEU A 66 -17.16 8.06 -0.60
C LEU A 66 -16.66 8.83 -1.83
N GLU A 67 -16.41 10.13 -1.68
CA GLU A 67 -15.88 10.97 -2.76
C GLU A 67 -14.49 10.49 -3.19
N HIS A 68 -13.62 10.14 -2.24
CA HIS A 68 -12.29 9.61 -2.55
C HIS A 68 -12.38 8.35 -3.40
N LEU A 69 -13.17 7.35 -2.98
CA LEU A 69 -13.27 6.07 -3.69
C LEU A 69 -13.82 6.25 -5.11
N ARG A 70 -14.86 7.10 -5.27
CA ARG A 70 -15.43 7.42 -6.59
C ARG A 70 -14.48 8.21 -7.48
N ARG A 71 -13.58 9.01 -6.90
CA ARG A 71 -12.53 9.71 -7.65
C ARG A 71 -11.49 8.74 -8.19
N CYS A 72 -11.13 7.70 -7.41
CA CYS A 72 -10.17 6.68 -7.84
C CYS A 72 -10.74 5.80 -8.96
N ASN A 73 -12.07 5.62 -9.00
CA ASN A 73 -12.76 4.88 -10.04
C ASN A 73 -14.05 5.62 -10.46
N HIS A 74 -13.96 6.37 -11.55
CA HIS A 74 -15.07 7.19 -12.05
C HIS A 74 -16.27 6.34 -12.53
N GLY A 75 -16.04 5.10 -12.92
CA GLY A 75 -17.08 4.15 -13.33
C GLY A 75 -17.82 3.48 -12.17
N LEU A 76 -17.37 3.68 -10.91
CA LEU A 76 -17.93 3.00 -9.75
C LEU A 76 -19.29 3.62 -9.34
N PRO A 77 -20.41 2.87 -9.44
CA PRO A 77 -21.71 3.33 -8.97
C PRO A 77 -21.67 3.62 -7.47
N GLU A 78 -22.38 4.66 -7.03
CA GLU A 78 -22.38 5.07 -5.61
C GLU A 78 -22.84 3.95 -4.68
N ALA A 79 -23.88 3.19 -5.04
CA ALA A 79 -24.36 2.07 -4.24
C ALA A 79 -23.25 1.03 -4.00
N LEU A 80 -22.47 0.72 -5.04
CA LEU A 80 -21.35 -0.22 -4.92
C LEU A 80 -20.21 0.37 -4.09
N ALA A 81 -19.90 1.66 -4.26
CA ALA A 81 -18.91 2.35 -3.44
C ALA A 81 -19.29 2.30 -1.94
N ARG A 82 -20.55 2.56 -1.60
CA ARG A 82 -21.05 2.44 -0.23
C ARG A 82 -20.93 1.00 0.33
N THR A 83 -21.25 0.00 -0.47
CA THR A 83 -21.09 -1.40 -0.09
C THR A 83 -19.63 -1.74 0.20
N ARG A 84 -18.70 -1.29 -0.64
CA ARG A 84 -17.25 -1.46 -0.42
C ARG A 84 -16.77 -0.79 0.85
N LEU A 85 -17.22 0.45 1.12
CA LEU A 85 -16.88 1.17 2.35
C LEU A 85 -17.40 0.43 3.60
N MET A 86 -18.61 -0.12 3.55
CA MET A 86 -19.12 -0.96 4.64
C MET A 86 -18.24 -2.19 4.90
N HIS A 87 -17.75 -2.87 3.86
CA HIS A 87 -16.83 -3.99 4.01
C HIS A 87 -15.48 -3.57 4.62
N LEU A 88 -15.06 -2.31 4.46
CA LEU A 88 -13.89 -1.75 5.12
C LEU A 88 -14.14 -1.32 6.58
N GLY A 89 -15.38 -1.48 7.07
CA GLY A 89 -15.80 -1.04 8.40
C GLY A 89 -16.20 0.44 8.47
N LEU A 90 -16.39 1.09 7.31
CA LEU A 90 -16.88 2.47 7.21
C LEU A 90 -18.39 2.45 6.95
N ASP A 91 -19.18 2.61 8.01
CA ASP A 91 -20.64 2.68 7.94
C ASP A 91 -21.12 3.91 7.13
N ALA A 92 -22.44 4.04 6.97
CA ALA A 92 -23.05 5.09 6.17
C ALA A 92 -22.68 6.50 6.66
N HIS A 93 -22.51 6.70 7.98
CA HIS A 93 -22.11 7.97 8.55
C HIS A 93 -20.61 8.22 8.31
N ARG A 94 -19.75 7.25 8.59
CA ARG A 94 -18.29 7.35 8.39
C ARG A 94 -17.92 7.54 6.92
N ALA A 95 -18.67 6.93 6.00
CA ALA A 95 -18.48 7.10 4.55
C ALA A 95 -18.58 8.56 4.08
N LEU A 96 -19.32 9.41 4.82
CA LEU A 96 -19.52 10.82 4.50
C LEU A 96 -18.61 11.76 5.30
N LEU A 97 -17.86 11.25 6.29
CA LEU A 97 -16.90 12.07 7.04
C LEU A 97 -15.71 12.45 6.16
N PRO A 98 -15.14 13.64 6.36
CA PRO A 98 -13.84 13.99 5.79
C PRO A 98 -12.76 12.97 6.18
N CYS A 99 -11.87 12.62 5.25
CA CYS A 99 -10.80 11.65 5.48
C CYS A 99 -9.93 12.00 6.71
N ALA A 100 -9.79 13.29 7.03
CA ALA A 100 -9.09 13.75 8.23
C ALA A 100 -9.72 13.29 9.55
N ARG A 101 -11.01 12.89 9.55
CA ARG A 101 -11.76 12.45 10.74
C ARG A 101 -11.74 10.92 10.93
N LEU A 102 -11.15 10.21 10.00
CA LEU A 102 -10.99 8.75 10.05
C LEU A 102 -9.78 8.39 10.92
N SER A 103 -9.83 7.22 11.58
CA SER A 103 -8.68 6.65 12.29
C SER A 103 -7.54 6.31 11.31
N GLY A 104 -6.33 6.06 11.82
CA GLY A 104 -5.18 5.66 11.01
C GLY A 104 -5.46 4.40 10.18
N GLY A 105 -6.01 3.36 10.81
CA GLY A 105 -6.38 2.11 10.13
C GLY A 105 -7.49 2.30 9.09
N GLU A 106 -8.52 3.10 9.39
CA GLU A 106 -9.57 3.44 8.43
C GLU A 106 -9.03 4.19 7.21
N ARG A 107 -8.13 5.15 7.44
CA ARG A 107 -7.46 5.90 6.36
C ARG A 107 -6.62 4.98 5.47
N LEU A 108 -5.85 4.07 6.08
CA LEU A 108 -5.03 3.12 5.32
C LEU A 108 -5.90 2.16 4.50
N LYS A 109 -6.95 1.59 5.07
CA LYS A 109 -7.90 0.72 4.35
C LYS A 109 -8.55 1.47 3.17
N LEU A 110 -8.95 2.72 3.40
CA LEU A 110 -9.54 3.56 2.35
C LEU A 110 -8.53 3.86 1.23
N ALA A 111 -7.29 4.21 1.55
CA ALA A 111 -6.23 4.47 0.58
C ALA A 111 -5.92 3.22 -0.26
N LEU A 112 -5.82 2.06 0.38
CA LEU A 112 -5.63 0.77 -0.30
C LEU A 112 -6.80 0.44 -1.23
N ALA A 113 -8.04 0.61 -0.77
CA ALA A 113 -9.21 0.40 -1.62
C ALA A 113 -9.18 1.33 -2.84
N GLY A 114 -8.80 2.60 -2.67
CA GLY A 114 -8.62 3.54 -3.77
C GLY A 114 -7.59 3.08 -4.80
N VAL A 115 -6.51 2.41 -4.38
CA VAL A 115 -5.50 1.84 -5.29
C VAL A 115 -5.99 0.56 -5.96
N ILE A 116 -6.58 -0.36 -5.18
CA ILE A 116 -7.05 -1.66 -5.68
C ILE A 116 -8.20 -1.49 -6.68
N ASP A 117 -9.09 -0.53 -6.40
CA ASP A 117 -10.24 -0.21 -7.23
C ASP A 117 -9.95 0.85 -8.29
N SER A 118 -8.70 1.34 -8.40
CA SER A 118 -8.36 2.38 -9.37
C SER A 118 -8.55 1.93 -10.82
N GLU A 119 -8.94 2.86 -11.65
CA GLU A 119 -9.05 2.65 -13.09
C GLU A 119 -8.30 3.76 -13.83
N PRO A 120 -7.19 3.44 -14.54
CA PRO A 120 -6.59 2.11 -14.69
C PRO A 120 -5.94 1.60 -13.40
N ALA A 121 -5.90 0.27 -13.25
CA ALA A 121 -5.27 -0.36 -12.08
C ALA A 121 -3.76 -0.05 -12.02
N SER A 122 -3.25 0.22 -10.83
CA SER A 122 -1.81 0.41 -10.61
C SER A 122 -1.10 -0.94 -10.55
N PRO A 123 -0.15 -1.24 -11.46
CA PRO A 123 0.58 -2.51 -11.43
C PRO A 123 1.67 -2.59 -10.35
N LEU A 124 2.03 -1.49 -9.72
CA LEU A 124 3.01 -1.42 -8.65
C LEU A 124 2.49 -0.57 -7.49
N LEU A 125 2.56 -1.12 -6.28
CA LEU A 125 2.21 -0.45 -5.03
C LEU A 125 3.43 -0.32 -4.13
N LEU A 126 3.73 0.89 -3.71
CA LEU A 126 4.75 1.22 -2.73
C LEU A 126 4.06 1.56 -1.40
N LEU A 127 4.47 0.89 -0.31
CA LEU A 127 3.93 1.11 1.03
C LEU A 127 5.05 1.49 2.00
N ASP A 128 4.88 2.59 2.72
CA ASP A 128 5.83 3.09 3.70
C ASP A 128 5.28 2.93 5.12
N GLU A 129 5.75 1.90 5.83
CA GLU A 129 5.38 1.56 7.22
C GLU A 129 3.86 1.49 7.46
N PRO A 130 3.11 0.68 6.68
CA PRO A 130 1.66 0.61 6.76
C PRO A 130 1.14 0.00 8.07
N ASP A 131 1.99 -0.74 8.78
CA ASP A 131 1.73 -1.42 10.05
C ASP A 131 1.86 -0.49 11.26
N ASN A 132 2.40 0.72 11.09
CA ASN A 132 2.61 1.65 12.19
C ASN A 132 1.30 2.28 12.69
N HIS A 133 1.11 2.25 14.03
CA HIS A 133 0.02 2.93 14.73
C HIS A 133 -1.40 2.54 14.30
N ILE A 134 -1.59 1.33 13.83
CA ILE A 134 -2.92 0.77 13.53
C ILE A 134 -3.28 -0.34 14.52
N ASP A 135 -4.58 -0.52 14.76
CA ASP A 135 -5.10 -1.60 15.58
C ASP A 135 -5.00 -2.95 14.87
N LEU A 136 -5.07 -4.04 15.65
CA LEU A 136 -4.92 -5.39 15.14
C LEU A 136 -5.97 -5.75 14.08
N ASP A 137 -7.23 -5.34 14.27
CA ASP A 137 -8.30 -5.65 13.33
C ASP A 137 -8.07 -4.95 11.99
N SER A 138 -7.61 -3.69 12.03
CA SER A 138 -7.21 -2.95 10.83
C SER A 138 -6.00 -3.58 10.15
N LEU A 139 -5.00 -4.05 10.92
CA LEU A 139 -3.81 -4.74 10.39
C LEU A 139 -4.20 -6.00 9.62
N LEU A 140 -5.03 -6.86 10.22
CA LEU A 140 -5.51 -8.10 9.58
C LEU A 140 -6.30 -7.82 8.29
N ALA A 141 -7.13 -6.76 8.29
CA ALA A 141 -7.86 -6.34 7.09
C ALA A 141 -6.90 -5.84 5.99
N VAL A 142 -5.90 -5.05 6.33
CA VAL A 142 -4.86 -4.58 5.41
C VAL A 142 -4.07 -5.74 4.82
N GLU A 143 -3.64 -6.71 5.63
CA GLU A 143 -2.97 -7.92 5.16
C GLU A 143 -3.83 -8.70 4.16
N ALA A 144 -5.13 -8.85 4.44
CA ALA A 144 -6.06 -9.53 3.53
C ALA A 144 -6.16 -8.78 2.19
N MET A 145 -6.32 -7.45 2.23
CA MET A 145 -6.38 -6.61 1.02
C MET A 145 -5.10 -6.71 0.20
N LEU A 146 -3.93 -6.70 0.85
CA LEU A 146 -2.63 -6.79 0.17
C LEU A 146 -2.39 -8.18 -0.42
N ARG A 147 -2.86 -9.24 0.24
CA ARG A 147 -2.82 -10.60 -0.32
C ARG A 147 -3.63 -10.76 -1.59
N ASP A 148 -4.74 -10.04 -1.70
CA ASP A 148 -5.62 -10.06 -2.88
C ASP A 148 -5.16 -9.10 -3.98
N TYR A 149 -4.25 -8.17 -3.68
CA TYR A 149 -3.71 -7.24 -4.66
C TYR A 149 -2.93 -8.00 -5.75
N ARG A 150 -3.21 -7.68 -7.02
CA ARG A 150 -2.67 -8.40 -8.18
C ARG A 150 -1.41 -7.77 -8.77
N GLY A 151 -1.07 -6.57 -8.34
CA GLY A 151 0.14 -5.86 -8.76
C GLY A 151 1.38 -6.29 -7.95
N ALA A 152 2.54 -5.74 -8.29
CA ALA A 152 3.75 -5.84 -7.50
C ALA A 152 3.66 -5.00 -6.23
N LEU A 153 4.22 -5.50 -5.13
CA LEU A 153 4.27 -4.81 -3.85
C LEU A 153 5.73 -4.56 -3.44
N ILE A 154 6.04 -3.33 -3.08
CA ILE A 154 7.27 -3.00 -2.35
C ILE A 154 6.84 -2.36 -1.03
N VAL A 155 7.19 -2.99 0.09
CA VAL A 155 6.80 -2.52 1.42
C VAL A 155 8.02 -2.23 2.28
N VAL A 156 8.02 -1.09 2.95
CA VAL A 156 8.88 -0.81 4.09
C VAL A 156 8.11 -1.20 5.33
N SER A 157 8.64 -2.11 6.13
CA SER A 157 8.12 -2.47 7.43
C SER A 157 9.24 -2.94 8.35
N HIS A 158 9.05 -2.74 9.65
CA HIS A 158 9.89 -3.30 10.71
C HIS A 158 9.27 -4.55 11.34
N ASP A 159 8.02 -4.84 11.04
CA ASP A 159 7.29 -5.99 11.57
C ASP A 159 7.54 -7.24 10.71
N ALA A 160 8.31 -8.17 11.28
CA ALA A 160 8.61 -9.44 10.62
C ALA A 160 7.34 -10.29 10.41
N ALA A 161 6.38 -10.24 11.34
CA ALA A 161 5.14 -11.00 11.25
C ALA A 161 4.26 -10.46 10.10
N PHE A 162 4.21 -9.14 9.92
CA PHE A 162 3.52 -8.50 8.79
C PHE A 162 4.13 -8.92 7.44
N ILE A 163 5.48 -8.89 7.32
CA ILE A 163 6.19 -9.32 6.10
C ILE A 163 5.91 -10.80 5.79
N GLU A 164 5.92 -11.66 6.82
CA GLU A 164 5.62 -13.08 6.70
C GLU A 164 4.16 -13.33 6.30
N ALA A 165 3.21 -12.59 6.90
CA ALA A 165 1.79 -12.67 6.57
C ALA A 165 1.51 -12.33 5.10
N LEU A 166 2.33 -11.46 4.49
CA LEU A 166 2.26 -11.13 3.06
C LEU A 166 2.98 -12.14 2.17
N ALA A 167 3.66 -13.13 2.74
CA ALA A 167 4.47 -14.13 2.04
C ALA A 167 5.56 -13.50 1.13
N ILE A 168 6.15 -12.41 1.58
CA ILE A 168 7.22 -11.70 0.87
C ILE A 168 8.54 -12.44 1.11
N THR A 169 9.19 -12.85 0.04
CA THR A 169 10.45 -13.61 0.10
C THR A 169 11.67 -12.76 -0.24
N ASP A 170 11.52 -11.84 -1.18
CA ASP A 170 12.63 -10.99 -1.63
C ASP A 170 12.81 -9.79 -0.69
N ARG A 171 14.04 -9.54 -0.21
CA ARG A 171 14.33 -8.47 0.75
C ARG A 171 15.46 -7.57 0.26
N LEU A 172 15.29 -6.27 0.44
CA LEU A 172 16.36 -5.28 0.37
C LEU A 172 16.66 -4.81 1.80
N GLN A 173 17.79 -5.26 2.35
CA GLN A 173 18.15 -5.03 3.73
C GLN A 173 19.33 -4.07 3.85
N TRP A 174 19.25 -3.13 4.79
CA TRP A 174 20.39 -2.29 5.17
C TRP A 174 21.28 -3.03 6.16
N THR A 175 22.57 -3.15 5.81
CA THR A 175 23.62 -3.79 6.62
C THR A 175 24.74 -2.82 6.92
N ALA A 176 25.76 -3.26 7.69
CA ALA A 176 26.98 -2.47 7.92
C ALA A 176 27.76 -2.17 6.61
N GLN A 177 27.55 -2.96 5.56
CA GLN A 177 28.16 -2.76 4.23
C GLN A 177 27.25 -2.00 3.26
N GLY A 178 26.12 -1.48 3.72
CA GLY A 178 25.12 -0.79 2.91
C GLY A 178 23.94 -1.68 2.53
N TRP A 179 23.23 -1.31 1.46
CA TRP A 179 22.06 -2.06 0.98
C TRP A 179 22.44 -3.40 0.37
N GLN A 180 21.87 -4.47 0.85
CA GLN A 180 22.04 -5.82 0.33
C GLN A 180 20.70 -6.40 -0.09
N TYR A 181 20.69 -7.09 -1.24
CA TYR A 181 19.52 -7.79 -1.74
C TYR A 181 19.62 -9.27 -1.40
N GLU A 182 18.63 -9.76 -0.69
CA GLU A 182 18.48 -11.17 -0.35
C GLU A 182 17.26 -11.73 -1.08
N ARG A 183 17.44 -12.88 -1.66
CA ARG A 183 16.39 -13.66 -2.28
C ARG A 183 16.23 -14.95 -1.49
N ALA A 184 15.01 -15.23 -1.02
CA ALA A 184 14.69 -16.51 -0.40
C ALA A 184 14.44 -17.61 -1.45
#